data_e583e91c1beb6a5567235ae1fb501133
#
_entry.id   e583e91c1beb6a5567235ae1fb501133
#
_cell.length_a   1.000
_cell.length_b   1.000
_cell.length_c   1.000
_cell.angle_alpha   90.00
_cell.angle_beta   90.00
_cell.angle_gamma   90.00
#
_symmetry.space_group_name_H-M   'P 1'
#
loop_
_entity.id
_entity.type
_entity.pdbx_description
1 polymer ?
#
loop_
_entity_poly.entity_id
_entity_poly.type
_entity_poly.pdbx_seq_one_letter_code
_entity_poly.pdbx_strand_id
1 'polypeptide(L)'
;MAVKKELKIHNKSDKPDNIILKENEIMEKCQSIQDELPRFLNGFFMYLRGNVLPLTRLAYLQDIRFFCNYLIHETELTRAEQTRDIKQQDFEQIR
;
A
#
# COMPACT_ATOMS: atom_id res chain seq x y z
N MET A 1 -29.87 4.54 -16.21
CA MET A 1 -29.73 4.33 -15.68
C MET A 1 -29.81 4.32 -14.95
N ALA A 2 -29.98 4.46 -15.15
CA ALA A 2 -29.85 4.29 -14.45
C ALA A 2 -29.86 4.39 -13.74
N VAL A 3 -30.15 4.63 -13.90
CA VAL A 3 -30.05 4.59 -13.19
C VAL A 3 -30.12 4.72 -12.53
N LYS A 4 -30.39 4.97 -12.51
CA LYS A 4 -30.42 4.96 -11.90
C LYS A 4 -30.44 4.93 -11.14
N LYS A 5 -30.80 5.14 -11.19
CA LYS A 5 -30.83 4.94 -10.60
C LYS A 5 -30.54 4.80 -9.92
N GLU A 6 -30.82 4.97 -9.90
CA GLU A 6 -30.52 4.79 -9.49
C GLU A 6 -30.01 4.88 -8.90
N LEU A 7 -30.22 5.28 -8.77
CA LEU A 7 -29.60 5.41 -8.49
C LEU A 7 -29.56 5.67 -7.54
N LYS A 8 -29.81 5.81 -7.02
CA LYS A 8 -29.80 6.00 -6.31
C LYS A 8 -29.54 6.01 -5.28
N ILE A 9 -29.51 6.37 -4.92
CA ILE A 9 -29.11 6.48 -4.05
C ILE A 9 -29.28 6.56 -2.88
N HIS A 10 -29.21 6.67 -2.30
CA HIS A 10 -29.09 6.73 -1.27
C HIS A 10 -28.72 6.90 -0.20
N ASN A 11 -28.57 7.38 0.14
CA ASN A 11 -28.13 7.64 1.00
C ASN A 11 -27.78 7.48 1.89
N LYS A 12 -28.04 8.24 1.82
CA LYS A 12 -27.33 8.28 2.83
C LYS A 12 -25.87 8.04 2.71
N SER A 13 -25.18 8.36 3.45
CA SER A 13 -23.77 8.09 3.47
C SER A 13 -23.44 6.59 3.49
N ASP A 14 -24.45 5.78 3.45
CA ASP A 14 -24.24 4.34 3.48
C ASP A 14 -23.73 3.87 2.13
N LYS A 15 -22.59 3.21 2.15
CA LYS A 15 -22.00 2.70 0.93
C LYS A 15 -22.65 1.40 0.51
N PRO A 16 -22.79 1.15 -0.80
CA PRO A 16 -23.25 -0.14 -1.27
C PRO A 16 -22.32 -1.25 -0.80
N ASP A 17 -22.86 -2.44 -0.61
CA ASP A 17 -22.08 -3.57 -0.11
C ASP A 17 -20.88 -3.86 -0.97
N ASN A 18 -20.99 -3.75 -2.29
CA ASN A 18 -19.87 -4.05 -3.17
C ASN A 18 -18.71 -3.06 -3.00
N ILE A 19 -19.01 -1.82 -2.63
CA ILE A 19 -17.95 -0.84 -2.39
C ILE A 19 -17.23 -1.17 -1.08
N ILE A 20 -17.96 -1.59 -0.07
CA ILE A 20 -17.37 -2.00 1.21
C ILE A 20 -16.46 -3.20 1.00
N LEU A 21 -16.90 -4.18 0.19
CA LEU A 21 -16.07 -5.35 -0.08
C LEU A 21 -14.79 -4.96 -0.82
N LYS A 22 -14.90 -4.03 -1.76
CA LYS A 22 -13.72 -3.58 -2.49
C LYS A 22 -12.72 -2.88 -1.58
N GLU A 23 -13.22 -2.06 -0.64
CA GLU A 23 -12.34 -1.40 0.31
C GLU A 23 -11.62 -2.43 1.18
N ASN A 24 -12.33 -3.48 1.60
CA ASN A 24 -11.71 -4.53 2.40
C ASN A 24 -10.63 -5.26 1.59
N GLU A 25 -10.90 -5.53 0.31
CA GLU A 25 -9.92 -6.14 -0.56
C GLU A 25 -8.67 -5.28 -0.72
N ILE A 26 -8.89 -3.96 -0.86
CA ILE A 26 -7.77 -3.03 -0.99
C ILE A 26 -6.94 -3.02 0.28
N MET A 27 -7.60 -3.02 1.45
CA MET A 27 -6.91 -3.03 2.71
C MET A 27 -6.13 -4.33 2.91
N GLU A 28 -6.66 -5.45 2.46
CA GLU A 28 -5.95 -6.72 2.52
C GLU A 28 -4.72 -6.70 1.62
N LYS A 29 -4.84 -6.12 0.44
CA LYS A 29 -3.70 -5.98 -0.45
C LYS A 29 -2.63 -5.10 0.16
N CYS A 30 -3.04 -4.00 0.80
CA CYS A 30 -2.11 -3.12 1.49
C CYS A 30 -1.33 -3.90 2.56
N GLN A 31 -2.04 -4.67 3.37
CA GLN A 31 -1.40 -5.42 4.44
C GLN A 31 -0.45 -6.47 3.86
N SER A 32 -0.86 -7.15 2.80
CA SER A 32 -0.04 -8.16 2.16
C SER A 32 1.27 -7.56 1.64
N ILE A 33 1.17 -6.40 0.98
CA ILE A 33 2.38 -5.75 0.46
C ILE A 33 3.25 -5.26 1.61
N GLN A 34 2.63 -4.66 2.63
CA GLN A 34 3.36 -4.15 3.78
C GLN A 34 4.17 -5.25 4.46
N ASP A 35 3.61 -6.47 4.53
CA ASP A 35 4.29 -7.60 5.16
C ASP A 35 5.55 -8.00 4.42
N GLU A 36 5.67 -7.65 3.14
CA GLU A 36 6.85 -7.94 2.33
C GLU A 36 7.92 -6.86 2.42
N LEU A 37 7.63 -5.74 3.07
CA LEU A 37 8.50 -4.57 3.02
C LEU A 37 9.35 -4.43 4.27
N PRO A 38 10.40 -3.58 4.21
CA PRO A 38 11.34 -3.46 5.33
C PRO A 38 10.65 -3.06 6.62
N ARG A 39 11.06 -3.70 7.72
CA ARG A 39 10.43 -3.45 9.01
C ARG A 39 10.70 -2.06 9.56
N PHE A 40 11.82 -1.46 9.19
CA PHE A 40 12.11 -0.12 9.69
C PHE A 40 11.12 0.91 9.17
N LEU A 41 10.32 0.55 8.14
CA LEU A 41 9.29 1.45 7.60
C LEU A 41 7.96 1.35 8.32
N ASN A 42 7.85 0.52 9.36
CA ASN A 42 6.57 0.30 10.04
C ASN A 42 5.94 1.59 10.56
N GLY A 43 6.75 2.52 11.07
CA GLY A 43 6.22 3.81 11.53
C GLY A 43 5.55 4.57 10.41
N PHE A 44 6.18 4.58 9.23
CA PHE A 44 5.60 5.23 8.07
C PHE A 44 4.32 4.53 7.64
N PHE A 45 4.30 3.20 7.68
CA PHE A 45 3.11 2.44 7.29
C PHE A 45 1.94 2.74 8.23
N MET A 46 2.21 2.88 9.53
CA MET A 46 1.16 3.26 10.48
C MET A 46 0.64 4.65 10.18
N TYR A 47 1.52 5.57 9.82
CA TYR A 47 1.12 6.92 9.43
C TYR A 47 0.19 6.86 8.22
N LEU A 48 0.55 6.08 7.20
CA LEU A 48 -0.28 5.96 6.00
C LEU A 48 -1.67 5.43 6.35
N ARG A 49 -1.73 4.40 7.20
CA ARG A 49 -3.01 3.81 7.56
C ARG A 49 -3.96 4.82 8.16
N GLY A 50 -3.46 5.76 8.95
CA GLY A 50 -4.29 6.72 9.64
C GLY A 50 -4.52 8.02 8.89
N ASN A 51 -3.79 8.26 7.79
CA ASN A 51 -3.78 9.59 7.19
C ASN A 51 -4.08 9.65 5.70
N VAL A 52 -4.20 8.52 5.02
CA VAL A 52 -4.51 8.51 3.59
C VAL A 52 -5.60 7.50 3.30
N LEU A 53 -6.26 7.70 2.16
CA LEU A 53 -7.31 6.78 1.74
C LEU A 53 -6.70 5.44 1.30
N PRO A 54 -7.48 4.35 1.39
CA PRO A 54 -6.94 3.02 1.08
C PRO A 54 -6.29 2.90 -0.30
N LEU A 55 -6.88 3.49 -1.33
CA LEU A 55 -6.28 3.44 -2.66
C LEU A 55 -4.97 4.18 -2.73
N THR A 56 -4.89 5.33 -2.05
CA THR A 56 -3.66 6.11 -1.99
C THR A 56 -2.59 5.32 -1.24
N ARG A 57 -2.98 4.69 -0.14
CA ARG A 57 -2.07 3.84 0.63
C ARG A 57 -1.54 2.71 -0.23
N LEU A 58 -2.43 2.06 -1.00
CA LEU A 58 -2.02 0.98 -1.87
C LEU A 58 -1.00 1.45 -2.90
N ALA A 59 -1.24 2.64 -3.49
CA ALA A 59 -0.32 3.19 -4.48
C ALA A 59 1.06 3.42 -3.87
N TYR A 60 1.12 4.02 -2.68
CA TYR A 60 2.41 4.22 -2.00
C TYR A 60 3.12 2.89 -1.74
N LEU A 61 2.38 1.91 -1.26
CA LEU A 61 3.00 0.62 -0.94
C LEU A 61 3.51 -0.09 -2.19
N GLN A 62 2.78 0.02 -3.30
CA GLN A 62 3.22 -0.57 -4.56
C GLN A 62 4.49 0.12 -5.06
N ASP A 63 4.57 1.43 -4.94
CA ASP A 63 5.76 2.18 -5.35
C ASP A 63 6.96 1.79 -4.49
N ILE A 64 6.76 1.67 -3.18
CA ILE A 64 7.84 1.28 -2.28
C ILE A 64 8.30 -0.14 -2.60
N ARG A 65 7.36 -1.03 -2.86
CA ARG A 65 7.71 -2.41 -3.21
C ARG A 65 8.53 -2.44 -4.50
N PHE A 66 8.11 -1.68 -5.49
CA PHE A 66 8.86 -1.60 -6.74
C PHE A 66 10.28 -1.12 -6.49
N PHE A 67 10.43 -0.07 -5.70
CA PHE A 67 11.74 0.49 -5.40
C PHE A 67 12.61 -0.51 -4.64
N CYS A 68 12.03 -1.21 -3.67
CA CYS A 68 12.79 -2.20 -2.89
C CYS A 68 13.25 -3.35 -3.78
N ASN A 69 12.39 -3.82 -4.68
CA ASN A 69 12.78 -4.85 -5.62
C ASN A 69 13.89 -4.36 -6.55
N TYR A 70 13.81 -3.09 -6.95
CA TYR A 70 14.86 -2.50 -7.76
C TYR A 70 16.19 -2.52 -7.02
N LEU A 71 16.19 -2.14 -5.74
CA LEU A 71 17.43 -2.15 -4.95
C LEU A 71 18.06 -3.54 -4.92
N ILE A 72 17.24 -4.57 -4.74
CA ILE A 72 17.75 -5.92 -4.64
C ILE A 72 18.30 -6.43 -5.97
N HIS A 73 17.54 -6.20 -7.05
CA HIS A 73 17.83 -6.86 -8.31
C HIS A 73 18.70 -6.04 -9.26
N GLU A 74 18.71 -4.72 -9.11
CA GLU A 74 19.38 -3.85 -10.07
C GLU A 74 20.52 -3.03 -9.48
N THR A 75 20.76 -3.15 -8.18
CA THR A 75 21.85 -2.40 -7.54
C THR A 75 22.61 -3.29 -6.59
N GLU A 76 23.76 -2.75 -6.09
CA GLU A 76 24.52 -3.41 -5.06
C GLU A 76 24.48 -2.64 -3.76
N LEU A 77 23.47 -1.79 -3.59
CA LEU A 77 23.35 -0.95 -2.40
C LEU A 77 22.86 -1.73 -1.18
N THR A 78 22.30 -2.91 -1.37
CA THR A 78 21.85 -3.75 -0.27
C THR A 78 22.32 -5.17 -0.47
N ARG A 79 22.55 -5.87 0.64
CA ARG A 79 22.86 -7.30 0.60
C ARG A 79 21.63 -8.15 0.87
N ALA A 80 20.47 -7.51 1.11
CA ALA A 80 19.25 -8.24 1.37
C ALA A 80 18.84 -9.03 0.13
N GLU A 81 18.31 -10.24 0.35
CA GLU A 81 17.78 -11.06 -0.74
C GLU A 81 16.28 -10.93 -0.84
N GLN A 82 15.63 -10.45 0.22
CA GLN A 82 14.19 -10.21 0.26
C GLN A 82 13.94 -8.77 0.68
N THR A 83 12.86 -8.19 0.17
CA THR A 83 12.57 -6.79 0.44
C THR A 83 12.44 -6.50 1.94
N ARG A 84 11.86 -7.44 2.70
CA ARG A 84 11.67 -7.23 4.14
C ARG A 84 12.99 -7.17 4.91
N ASP A 85 14.07 -7.64 4.33
CA ASP A 85 15.38 -7.67 4.99
C ASP A 85 16.22 -6.44 4.70
N ILE A 86 15.75 -5.54 3.84
CA ILE A 86 16.45 -4.29 3.57
C ILE A 86 16.48 -3.45 4.85
N LYS A 87 17.63 -2.85 5.13
CA LYS A 87 17.85 -2.08 6.35
C LYS A 87 17.83 -0.59 6.06
N GLN A 88 17.54 0.19 7.10
CA GLN A 88 17.53 1.64 6.98
C GLN A 88 18.85 2.16 6.42
N GLN A 89 19.97 1.62 6.85
CA GLN A 89 21.27 2.07 6.39
C GLN A 89 21.47 1.81 4.90
N ASP A 90 20.78 0.83 4.33
CA ASP A 90 20.83 0.59 2.89
C ASP A 90 20.21 1.77 2.15
N PHE A 91 19.11 2.31 2.68
CA PHE A 91 18.46 3.49 2.12
C PHE A 91 19.36 4.72 2.21
N GLU A 92 20.14 4.82 3.28
CA GLU A 92 21.01 5.97 3.51
C GLU A 92 22.14 6.05 2.51
N GLN A 93 22.42 4.98 1.80
CA GLN A 93 23.46 4.99 0.78
C GLN A 93 22.97 5.51 -0.58
N ILE A 94 21.68 5.77 -0.68
CA ILE A 94 21.09 6.29 -1.92
C ILE A 94 21.37 7.78 -2.00
N ARG A 95 21.85 8.24 -3.18
CA ARG A 95 22.20 9.64 -3.37
C ARG A 95 21.33 10.31 -4.43
#